data_15a99c04bab1f393d195bce514bece75
#
_entry.id   15a99c04bab1f393d195bce514bece75
#
_cell.length_a   1.000
_cell.length_b   1.000
_cell.length_c   1.000
_cell.angle_alpha   90.00
_cell.angle_beta   90.00
_cell.angle_gamma   90.00
#
_symmetry.space_group_name_H-M   'P 1'
#
loop_
_entity.id
_entity.type
_entity.pdbx_description
1 polymer ?
#
loop_
_entity_poly.entity_id
_entity_poly.type
_entity_poly.pdbx_seq_one_letter_code
_entity_poly.pdbx_strand_id
1 'polypeptide(L)'
;MGFRKHVIEKSEARILAYLHVSFAGIYAFSKTVMVGESEEMRLMAPADAVKVADANRDVIVGIKVRVGKHSSGTSGTQPLDIALQVADETGMPLMCHIDHPPPTYEEVVDRLRPGDILTHCFRPFPNAPCTGQGTVKPAVQRARERGVIFDVGHGGGSFSFKTARTMMANGFYPDTISSDIHTVCIDGPAFDQVTTLSKFLCLGMDLKDVIAATTVNCGSALQRPEFGSLRVGALGDATILSVKKGSFDYIDVTGEHLIGDRKIVSEGVVLKGAMWHPRDNKFAKLA
;
A
#
# COMPACT_ATOMS: atom_id res chain seq x y z
N MET A 1 8.86 10.84 16.59
CA MET A 1 10.04 10.28 17.33
C MET A 1 9.77 8.90 17.95
N GLY A 2 8.61 8.66 18.57
CA GLY A 2 8.31 7.37 19.21
C GLY A 2 8.37 6.17 18.26
N PHE A 3 7.71 6.25 17.10
CA PHE A 3 7.73 5.17 16.10
C PHE A 3 9.16 4.84 15.62
N ARG A 4 9.96 5.87 15.34
CA ARG A 4 11.38 5.67 14.98
C ARG A 4 12.15 4.89 16.07
N LYS A 5 12.09 5.37 17.33
CA LYS A 5 12.86 4.78 18.43
C LYS A 5 12.37 3.39 18.87
N HIS A 6 11.06 3.17 18.86
CA HIS A 6 10.46 1.97 19.46
C HIS A 6 10.07 0.90 18.44
N VAL A 7 9.99 1.25 17.15
CA VAL A 7 9.65 0.32 16.07
C VAL A 7 10.80 0.20 15.08
N ILE A 8 11.15 1.28 14.36
CA ILE A 8 12.13 1.22 13.27
C ILE A 8 13.51 0.78 13.78
N GLU A 9 14.05 1.46 14.80
CA GLU A 9 15.40 1.20 15.33
C GLU A 9 15.50 -0.12 16.14
N LYS A 10 14.36 -0.73 16.49
CA LYS A 10 14.32 -2.03 17.18
C LYS A 10 14.09 -3.21 16.24
N SER A 11 13.67 -2.95 15.02
CA SER A 11 13.44 -3.99 14.03
C SER A 11 14.74 -4.52 13.45
N GLU A 12 14.82 -5.83 13.23
CA GLU A 12 15.90 -6.45 12.47
C GLU A 12 15.71 -6.20 10.96
N ALA A 13 14.44 -6.16 10.51
CA ALA A 13 14.08 -5.78 9.16
C ALA A 13 14.25 -4.26 8.96
N ARG A 14 14.56 -3.89 7.75
CA ARG A 14 14.64 -2.49 7.33
C ARG A 14 13.24 -1.94 7.16
N ILE A 15 12.89 -0.90 7.91
CA ILE A 15 11.57 -0.25 7.86
C ILE A 15 11.75 1.19 7.39
N LEU A 16 11.01 1.57 6.37
CA LEU A 16 10.83 2.94 5.90
C LEU A 16 9.40 3.39 6.21
N ALA A 17 9.19 4.70 6.31
CA ALA A 17 7.91 5.25 6.71
C ALA A 17 7.40 6.31 5.73
N TYR A 18 6.09 6.32 5.50
CA TYR A 18 5.38 7.49 5.01
C TYR A 18 4.89 8.32 6.20
N LEU A 19 5.13 9.62 6.16
CA LEU A 19 4.69 10.53 7.21
C LEU A 19 3.26 11.01 6.93
N HIS A 20 2.33 10.70 7.83
CA HIS A 20 0.97 11.21 7.72
C HIS A 20 0.92 12.71 8.02
N VAL A 21 0.18 13.49 7.21
CA VAL A 21 0.08 14.96 7.36
C VAL A 21 -0.77 15.37 8.56
N SER A 22 -1.73 14.52 8.98
CA SER A 22 -2.45 14.74 10.25
C SER A 22 -1.53 14.50 11.44
N PHE A 23 -1.48 15.42 12.36
CA PHE A 23 -0.69 15.33 13.60
C PHE A 23 -1.03 14.09 14.43
N ALA A 24 -2.29 13.68 14.42
CA ALA A 24 -2.75 12.47 15.10
C ALA A 24 -2.25 11.17 14.43
N GLY A 25 -1.99 11.20 13.11
CA GLY A 25 -1.76 9.99 12.34
C GLY A 25 -2.97 9.06 12.36
N ILE A 26 -2.79 7.80 12.02
CA ILE A 26 -3.84 6.77 12.06
C ILE A 26 -3.86 6.17 13.48
N TYR A 27 -4.63 6.78 14.39
CA TYR A 27 -4.56 6.48 15.83
C TYR A 27 -5.70 5.61 16.37
N ALA A 28 -6.90 5.72 15.81
CA ALA A 28 -8.06 4.96 16.27
C ALA A 28 -8.53 4.03 15.14
N PHE A 29 -7.79 2.96 14.94
CA PHE A 29 -7.99 2.02 13.85
C PHE A 29 -8.11 0.59 14.38
N SER A 30 -9.34 0.19 14.72
CA SER A 30 -9.65 -1.15 15.24
C SER A 30 -11.01 -1.64 14.78
N LYS A 31 -11.34 -2.90 15.09
CA LYS A 31 -12.67 -3.46 14.79
C LYS A 31 -13.80 -2.78 15.56
N THR A 32 -13.51 -2.14 16.68
CA THR A 32 -14.52 -1.54 17.59
C THR A 32 -14.53 -0.02 17.53
N VAL A 33 -13.40 0.61 17.22
CA VAL A 33 -13.27 2.07 17.13
C VAL A 33 -12.53 2.43 15.85
N MET A 34 -13.18 3.23 15.02
CA MET A 34 -12.61 3.75 13.78
C MET A 34 -12.88 5.26 13.73
N VAL A 35 -11.83 6.05 13.71
CA VAL A 35 -11.91 7.52 13.64
C VAL A 35 -11.11 8.00 12.44
N GLY A 36 -11.73 8.84 11.61
CA GLY A 36 -11.09 9.45 10.44
C GLY A 36 -10.11 10.54 10.88
N GLU A 37 -8.84 10.30 10.79
CA GLU A 37 -7.78 11.23 11.19
C GLU A 37 -7.69 12.48 10.30
N SER A 38 -8.31 12.45 9.14
CA SER A 38 -8.41 13.57 8.19
C SER A 38 -9.76 14.31 8.25
N GLU A 39 -10.64 13.94 9.17
CA GLU A 39 -11.95 14.57 9.38
C GLU A 39 -11.82 15.91 10.09
N GLU A 40 -10.93 15.98 11.08
CA GLU A 40 -10.66 17.17 11.87
C GLU A 40 -9.48 17.95 11.26
N MET A 41 -9.82 18.95 10.44
CA MET A 41 -8.83 19.77 9.71
C MET A 41 -7.84 20.51 10.60
N ARG A 42 -8.19 20.79 11.87
CA ARG A 42 -7.28 21.43 12.85
C ARG A 42 -6.14 20.51 13.27
N LEU A 43 -6.23 19.21 13.00
CA LEU A 43 -5.13 18.25 13.21
C LEU A 43 -4.14 18.21 12.04
N MET A 44 -4.44 18.87 10.92
CA MET A 44 -3.51 18.99 9.82
C MET A 44 -2.39 19.97 10.20
N ALA A 45 -1.15 19.48 10.20
CA ALA A 45 0.01 20.22 10.66
C ALA A 45 1.10 20.29 9.59
N PRO A 46 0.87 20.99 8.45
CA PRO A 46 1.80 20.95 7.30
C PRO A 46 3.21 21.44 7.65
N ALA A 47 3.35 22.55 8.38
CA ALA A 47 4.66 23.08 8.76
C ALA A 47 5.45 22.12 9.68
N ASP A 48 4.79 21.40 10.59
CA ASP A 48 5.44 20.40 11.43
C ASP A 48 5.75 19.13 10.64
N ALA A 49 4.90 18.73 9.70
CA ALA A 49 5.14 17.61 8.81
C ALA A 49 6.41 17.84 7.96
N VAL A 50 6.58 19.03 7.39
CA VAL A 50 7.81 19.41 6.65
C VAL A 50 9.04 19.28 7.54
N LYS A 51 9.04 19.89 8.74
CA LYS A 51 10.16 19.81 9.70
C LYS A 51 10.52 18.36 10.05
N VAL A 52 9.51 17.52 10.31
CA VAL A 52 9.70 16.12 10.70
C VAL A 52 10.24 15.31 9.51
N ALA A 53 9.72 15.52 8.31
CA ALA A 53 10.18 14.87 7.09
C ALA A 53 11.66 15.20 6.82
N ASP A 54 12.03 16.48 6.86
CA ASP A 54 13.40 16.94 6.63
C ASP A 54 14.39 16.41 7.67
N ALA A 55 13.97 16.37 8.93
CA ALA A 55 14.82 15.86 10.01
C ALA A 55 15.00 14.32 9.99
N ASN A 56 14.27 13.58 9.18
CA ASN A 56 14.27 12.11 9.17
C ASN A 56 14.27 11.53 7.74
N ARG A 57 14.92 12.17 6.77
CA ARG A 57 15.00 11.71 5.37
C ARG A 57 15.67 10.34 5.19
N ASP A 58 16.38 9.86 6.19
CA ASP A 58 16.98 8.53 6.21
C ASP A 58 15.92 7.41 6.33
N VAL A 59 14.76 7.69 6.93
CA VAL A 59 13.68 6.72 7.16
C VAL A 59 12.33 7.15 6.58
N ILE A 60 12.08 8.45 6.39
CA ILE A 60 10.85 8.94 5.75
C ILE A 60 11.07 9.04 4.25
N VAL A 61 10.24 8.35 3.48
CA VAL A 61 10.35 8.23 2.02
C VAL A 61 9.20 8.88 1.26
N GLY A 62 8.23 9.44 1.97
CA GLY A 62 7.08 10.10 1.36
C GLY A 62 6.09 10.63 2.38
N ILE A 63 5.12 11.36 1.89
CA ILE A 63 4.00 11.91 2.65
C ILE A 63 2.77 11.01 2.50
N LYS A 64 1.99 10.85 3.55
CA LYS A 64 0.74 10.06 3.55
C LYS A 64 -0.46 10.92 3.85
N VAL A 65 -1.55 10.65 3.15
CA VAL A 65 -2.88 11.15 3.49
C VAL A 65 -3.92 10.06 3.24
N ARG A 66 -5.03 10.12 3.97
CA ARG A 66 -6.20 9.29 3.72
C ARG A 66 -7.40 10.19 3.46
N VAL A 67 -8.14 9.92 2.37
CA VAL A 67 -9.37 10.60 2.01
C VAL A 67 -10.47 9.58 1.69
N GLY A 68 -11.70 9.98 1.95
CA GLY A 68 -12.88 9.17 1.77
C GLY A 68 -13.88 9.41 2.90
N LYS A 69 -15.07 8.89 2.77
CA LYS A 69 -16.16 9.06 3.73
C LYS A 69 -15.74 8.71 5.17
N HIS A 70 -14.91 7.67 5.34
CA HIS A 70 -14.50 7.17 6.65
C HIS A 70 -13.17 7.76 7.14
N SER A 71 -12.41 8.40 6.27
CA SER A 71 -11.09 8.97 6.60
C SER A 71 -11.11 10.49 6.69
N SER A 72 -11.86 11.18 5.83
CA SER A 72 -11.94 12.64 5.78
C SER A 72 -13.36 13.20 5.94
N GLY A 73 -14.37 12.35 6.07
CA GLY A 73 -15.75 12.74 6.34
C GLY A 73 -16.23 13.84 5.38
N THR A 74 -16.68 14.96 5.94
CA THR A 74 -17.14 16.13 5.18
C THR A 74 -16.00 17.02 4.66
N SER A 75 -14.74 16.77 5.03
CA SER A 75 -13.58 17.54 4.55
C SER A 75 -13.22 17.23 3.09
N GLY A 76 -13.78 16.17 2.51
CA GLY A 76 -13.62 15.82 1.10
C GLY A 76 -12.15 15.66 0.70
N THR A 77 -11.72 16.44 -0.32
CA THR A 77 -10.33 16.43 -0.82
C THR A 77 -9.40 17.43 -0.11
N GLN A 78 -9.88 18.26 0.80
CA GLN A 78 -9.03 19.29 1.44
C GLN A 78 -7.79 18.69 2.13
N PRO A 79 -7.86 17.55 2.85
CA PRO A 79 -6.68 16.93 3.42
C PRO A 79 -5.64 16.50 2.35
N LEU A 80 -6.10 16.08 1.17
CA LEU A 80 -5.23 15.75 0.04
C LEU A 80 -4.51 17.00 -0.48
N ASP A 81 -5.23 18.12 -0.63
CA ASP A 81 -4.65 19.38 -1.11
C ASP A 81 -3.56 19.90 -0.13
N ILE A 82 -3.77 19.75 1.19
CA ILE A 82 -2.74 20.09 2.20
C ILE A 82 -1.55 19.13 2.13
N ALA A 83 -1.80 17.83 1.96
CA ALA A 83 -0.72 16.85 1.85
C ALA A 83 0.14 17.05 0.59
N LEU A 84 -0.47 17.49 -0.52
CA LEU A 84 0.24 17.86 -1.75
C LEU A 84 1.18 19.06 -1.51
N GLN A 85 0.76 20.07 -0.75
CA GLN A 85 1.63 21.21 -0.39
C GLN A 85 2.86 20.73 0.40
N VAL A 86 2.68 19.83 1.38
CA VAL A 86 3.80 19.24 2.15
C VAL A 86 4.72 18.42 1.23
N ALA A 87 4.14 17.65 0.32
CA ALA A 87 4.88 16.85 -0.63
C ALA A 87 5.69 17.72 -1.62
N ASP A 88 5.14 18.85 -2.06
CA ASP A 88 5.84 19.84 -2.89
C ASP A 88 7.00 20.49 -2.12
N GLU A 89 6.78 20.93 -0.89
CA GLU A 89 7.79 21.62 -0.08
C GLU A 89 8.95 20.69 0.28
N THR A 90 8.66 19.40 0.55
CA THR A 90 9.69 18.41 0.88
C THR A 90 10.35 17.77 -0.34
N GLY A 91 9.76 17.92 -1.54
CA GLY A 91 10.18 17.21 -2.75
C GLY A 91 9.95 15.69 -2.69
N MET A 92 9.06 15.23 -1.82
CA MET A 92 8.76 13.81 -1.63
C MET A 92 7.51 13.37 -2.41
N PRO A 93 7.40 12.06 -2.78
CA PRO A 93 6.16 11.54 -3.32
C PRO A 93 5.07 11.51 -2.25
N LEU A 94 3.83 11.67 -2.69
CA LEU A 94 2.64 11.50 -1.85
C LEU A 94 2.04 10.10 -2.07
N MET A 95 1.66 9.41 -0.99
CA MET A 95 0.79 8.23 -1.06
C MET A 95 -0.60 8.60 -0.52
N CYS A 96 -1.60 8.52 -1.38
CA CYS A 96 -3.00 8.77 -1.05
C CYS A 96 -3.76 7.46 -0.91
N HIS A 97 -4.41 7.26 0.25
CA HIS A 97 -5.47 6.26 0.44
C HIS A 97 -6.81 6.84 -0.01
N ILE A 98 -7.63 6.00 -0.61
CA ILE A 98 -9.01 6.33 -0.97
C ILE A 98 -9.97 5.29 -0.39
N ASP A 99 -11.07 5.74 0.22
CA ASP A 99 -12.14 4.84 0.66
C ASP A 99 -13.50 5.15 -0.03
N HIS A 100 -14.62 5.03 0.64
CA HIS A 100 -15.95 5.30 0.06
C HIS A 100 -16.12 6.77 -0.30
N PRO A 101 -16.90 7.08 -1.34
CA PRO A 101 -17.19 8.46 -1.72
C PRO A 101 -18.09 9.15 -0.69
N PRO A 102 -18.05 10.48 -0.52
CA PRO A 102 -17.09 11.40 -1.15
C PRO A 102 -15.70 11.38 -0.49
N PRO A 103 -14.61 11.80 -1.19
CA PRO A 103 -14.57 12.20 -2.59
C PRO A 103 -14.67 11.01 -3.54
N THR A 104 -14.98 11.28 -4.81
CA THR A 104 -14.98 10.28 -5.87
C THR A 104 -13.57 9.86 -6.25
N TYR A 105 -13.45 8.71 -6.92
CA TYR A 105 -12.16 8.23 -7.42
C TYR A 105 -11.51 9.25 -8.36
N GLU A 106 -12.33 9.84 -9.25
CA GLU A 106 -11.92 10.84 -10.22
C GLU A 106 -11.37 12.11 -9.54
N GLU A 107 -12.08 12.64 -8.54
CA GLU A 107 -11.63 13.83 -7.80
C GLU A 107 -10.26 13.63 -7.14
N VAL A 108 -9.96 12.40 -6.71
CA VAL A 108 -8.67 12.08 -6.09
C VAL A 108 -7.58 11.94 -7.14
N VAL A 109 -7.78 11.08 -8.18
CA VAL A 109 -6.71 10.83 -9.16
C VAL A 109 -6.37 12.05 -10.01
N ASP A 110 -7.34 12.93 -10.27
CA ASP A 110 -7.09 14.15 -11.04
C ASP A 110 -6.19 15.17 -10.31
N ARG A 111 -6.04 15.05 -8.98
CA ARG A 111 -5.16 15.88 -8.15
C ARG A 111 -3.73 15.36 -8.03
N LEU A 112 -3.53 14.05 -8.19
CA LEU A 112 -2.23 13.43 -7.99
C LEU A 112 -1.23 13.84 -9.09
N ARG A 113 0.02 14.06 -8.65
CA ARG A 113 1.14 14.49 -9.50
C ARG A 113 1.86 13.26 -10.09
N PRO A 114 2.68 13.42 -11.13
CA PRO A 114 3.62 12.39 -11.56
C PRO A 114 4.48 11.90 -10.39
N GLY A 115 4.54 10.57 -10.19
CA GLY A 115 5.28 9.96 -9.09
C GLY A 115 4.51 9.84 -7.77
N ASP A 116 3.35 10.47 -7.63
CA ASP A 116 2.46 10.23 -6.50
C ASP A 116 1.80 8.84 -6.61
N ILE A 117 1.47 8.25 -5.47
CA ILE A 117 0.97 6.89 -5.38
C ILE A 117 -0.50 6.91 -4.94
N LEU A 118 -1.39 6.33 -5.75
CA LEU A 118 -2.72 5.96 -5.29
C LEU A 118 -2.69 4.53 -4.77
N THR A 119 -2.78 4.34 -3.47
CA THR A 119 -2.98 3.00 -2.90
C THR A 119 -4.46 2.62 -2.86
N HIS A 120 -4.75 1.32 -2.84
CA HIS A 120 -6.10 0.75 -2.99
C HIS A 120 -6.65 0.87 -4.40
N CYS A 121 -5.76 0.74 -5.40
CA CYS A 121 -6.13 0.96 -6.79
C CYS A 121 -7.20 0.01 -7.32
N PHE A 122 -7.38 -1.18 -6.71
CA PHE A 122 -8.39 -2.18 -7.12
C PHE A 122 -9.49 -2.37 -6.07
N ARG A 123 -9.85 -1.26 -5.40
CA ARG A 123 -10.93 -1.29 -4.43
C ARG A 123 -12.31 -1.62 -5.06
N PRO A 124 -13.24 -2.20 -4.26
CA PRO A 124 -14.59 -2.49 -4.73
C PRO A 124 -15.43 -1.21 -4.96
N PHE A 125 -16.57 -1.39 -5.65
CA PHE A 125 -17.61 -0.37 -5.69
C PHE A 125 -18.10 0.00 -4.28
N PRO A 126 -18.62 1.25 -4.09
CA PRO A 126 -18.98 2.22 -5.14
C PRO A 126 -17.82 3.08 -5.68
N ASN A 127 -16.66 3.12 -5.06
CA ASN A 127 -15.56 4.00 -5.45
C ASN A 127 -14.45 3.23 -6.21
N ALA A 128 -14.85 2.39 -7.18
CA ALA A 128 -13.95 1.59 -8.00
C ALA A 128 -13.27 2.41 -9.13
N PRO A 129 -12.11 1.96 -9.64
CA PRO A 129 -11.39 2.59 -10.76
C PRO A 129 -12.05 2.33 -12.12
N CYS A 130 -13.02 1.42 -12.18
CA CYS A 130 -13.76 1.05 -13.39
C CYS A 130 -15.23 1.41 -13.29
N THR A 131 -15.89 1.42 -14.44
CA THR A 131 -17.33 1.63 -14.56
C THR A 131 -18.09 0.32 -14.32
N GLY A 132 -19.40 0.42 -14.08
CA GLY A 132 -20.28 -0.75 -14.02
C GLY A 132 -20.37 -1.54 -15.34
N GLN A 133 -20.00 -0.93 -16.47
CA GLN A 133 -19.93 -1.56 -17.79
C GLN A 133 -18.61 -2.30 -18.04
N GLY A 134 -17.69 -2.32 -17.07
CA GLY A 134 -16.45 -3.07 -17.18
C GLY A 134 -15.31 -2.36 -17.93
N THR A 135 -15.35 -1.04 -18.02
CA THR A 135 -14.28 -0.22 -18.64
C THR A 135 -13.50 0.56 -17.57
N VAL A 136 -12.23 0.83 -17.82
CA VAL A 136 -11.42 1.72 -16.97
C VAL A 136 -11.98 3.15 -17.08
N LYS A 137 -12.12 3.82 -15.96
CA LYS A 137 -12.56 5.23 -15.94
C LYS A 137 -11.56 6.13 -16.66
N PRO A 138 -11.98 7.07 -17.52
CA PRO A 138 -11.07 7.95 -18.27
C PRO A 138 -10.10 8.75 -17.38
N ALA A 139 -10.54 9.18 -16.19
CA ALA A 139 -9.68 9.88 -15.24
C ALA A 139 -8.52 8.99 -14.75
N VAL A 140 -8.76 7.69 -14.55
CA VAL A 140 -7.75 6.71 -14.14
C VAL A 140 -6.69 6.51 -15.23
N GLN A 141 -7.13 6.44 -16.49
CA GLN A 141 -6.20 6.34 -17.63
C GLN A 141 -5.34 7.60 -17.75
N ARG A 142 -5.96 8.78 -17.72
CA ARG A 142 -5.21 10.06 -17.73
C ARG A 142 -4.22 10.17 -16.56
N ALA A 143 -4.60 9.69 -15.37
CA ALA A 143 -3.69 9.70 -14.23
C ALA A 143 -2.48 8.78 -14.45
N ARG A 144 -2.68 7.58 -15.03
CA ARG A 144 -1.58 6.70 -15.42
C ARG A 144 -0.67 7.33 -16.48
N GLU A 145 -1.24 7.90 -17.53
CA GLU A 145 -0.49 8.60 -18.59
C GLU A 145 0.32 9.77 -18.03
N ARG A 146 -0.19 10.44 -17.02
CA ARG A 146 0.50 11.51 -16.28
C ARG A 146 1.63 10.99 -15.38
N GLY A 147 1.69 9.71 -15.10
CA GLY A 147 2.74 9.09 -14.28
C GLY A 147 2.35 8.89 -12.81
N VAL A 148 1.07 8.88 -12.48
CA VAL A 148 0.58 8.41 -11.16
C VAL A 148 0.82 6.91 -11.04
N ILE A 149 1.33 6.49 -9.89
CA ILE A 149 1.63 5.09 -9.55
C ILE A 149 0.41 4.47 -8.87
N PHE A 150 0.02 3.28 -9.30
CA PHE A 150 -1.13 2.57 -8.78
C PHE A 150 -0.68 1.37 -7.94
N ASP A 151 -0.90 1.46 -6.63
CA ASP A 151 -0.56 0.45 -5.63
C ASP A 151 -1.80 -0.34 -5.19
N VAL A 152 -1.64 -1.65 -4.97
CA VAL A 152 -2.76 -2.53 -4.59
C VAL A 152 -3.28 -2.20 -3.19
N GLY A 153 -2.42 -2.15 -2.18
CA GLY A 153 -2.82 -1.90 -0.80
C GLY A 153 -4.01 -2.77 -0.39
N HIS A 154 -3.85 -4.11 -0.36
CA HIS A 154 -4.98 -5.04 -0.21
C HIS A 154 -5.88 -4.73 0.98
N GLY A 155 -5.31 -4.64 2.18
CA GLY A 155 -5.99 -4.30 3.43
C GLY A 155 -7.20 -5.16 3.77
N GLY A 156 -8.03 -4.64 4.67
CA GLY A 156 -9.28 -5.28 5.08
C GLY A 156 -10.52 -4.86 4.29
N GLY A 157 -10.45 -3.79 3.48
CA GLY A 157 -11.60 -3.23 2.77
C GLY A 157 -11.32 -2.73 1.35
N SER A 158 -10.13 -3.00 0.78
CA SER A 158 -9.65 -2.22 -0.38
C SER A 158 -9.27 -3.04 -1.62
N PHE A 159 -9.56 -4.33 -1.66
CA PHE A 159 -9.27 -5.19 -2.81
C PHE A 159 -10.45 -6.06 -3.20
N SER A 160 -10.84 -6.05 -4.48
CA SER A 160 -11.89 -6.92 -5.03
C SER A 160 -11.39 -7.68 -6.25
N PHE A 161 -11.65 -8.99 -6.28
CA PHE A 161 -11.36 -9.84 -7.45
C PHE A 161 -12.11 -9.37 -8.69
N LYS A 162 -13.38 -8.97 -8.53
CA LYS A 162 -14.18 -8.41 -9.62
C LYS A 162 -13.51 -7.18 -10.23
N THR A 163 -13.08 -6.24 -9.41
CA THR A 163 -12.38 -5.04 -9.87
C THR A 163 -11.04 -5.38 -10.51
N ALA A 164 -10.25 -6.24 -9.87
CA ALA A 164 -8.94 -6.65 -10.40
C ALA A 164 -9.05 -7.31 -11.78
N ARG A 165 -9.99 -8.27 -11.94
CA ARG A 165 -10.24 -8.90 -13.25
C ARG A 165 -10.65 -7.88 -14.30
N THR A 166 -11.56 -6.96 -13.94
CA THR A 166 -12.00 -5.91 -14.88
C THR A 166 -10.85 -5.04 -15.32
N MET A 167 -10.04 -4.56 -14.40
CA MET A 167 -8.90 -3.69 -14.71
C MET A 167 -7.85 -4.42 -15.55
N MET A 168 -7.46 -5.62 -15.16
CA MET A 168 -6.46 -6.42 -15.86
C MET A 168 -6.93 -6.86 -17.28
N ALA A 169 -8.22 -7.19 -17.46
CA ALA A 169 -8.80 -7.48 -18.76
C ALA A 169 -8.76 -6.29 -19.73
N ASN A 170 -8.70 -5.06 -19.19
CA ASN A 170 -8.49 -3.83 -19.97
C ASN A 170 -7.00 -3.43 -20.07
N GLY A 171 -6.06 -4.33 -19.74
CA GLY A 171 -4.62 -4.06 -19.81
C GLY A 171 -4.10 -3.14 -18.68
N PHE A 172 -4.92 -2.87 -17.67
CA PHE A 172 -4.52 -2.01 -16.54
C PHE A 172 -4.06 -2.88 -15.37
N TYR A 173 -2.75 -3.08 -15.26
CA TYR A 173 -2.08 -3.79 -14.17
C TYR A 173 -1.63 -2.82 -13.08
N PRO A 174 -1.50 -3.26 -11.80
CA PRO A 174 -0.93 -2.42 -10.75
C PRO A 174 0.57 -2.23 -10.98
N ASP A 175 1.08 -1.06 -10.60
CA ASP A 175 2.52 -0.79 -10.64
C ASP A 175 3.23 -1.45 -9.46
N THR A 176 2.58 -1.44 -8.28
CA THR A 176 3.08 -2.10 -7.07
C THR A 176 2.00 -2.97 -6.42
N ILE A 177 2.43 -4.06 -5.78
CA ILE A 177 1.56 -4.95 -5.02
C ILE A 177 2.00 -4.92 -3.56
N SER A 178 1.18 -4.31 -2.72
CA SER A 178 1.35 -4.24 -1.26
C SER A 178 0.16 -4.87 -0.53
N SER A 179 0.40 -5.33 0.69
CA SER A 179 -0.60 -6.07 1.47
C SER A 179 -1.45 -5.19 2.40
N ASP A 180 -0.97 -4.01 2.77
CA ASP A 180 -1.60 -3.15 3.78
C ASP A 180 -2.02 -3.94 5.04
N ILE A 181 -1.07 -4.75 5.58
CA ILE A 181 -1.33 -5.59 6.76
C ILE A 181 -1.45 -4.73 8.01
N HIS A 182 -2.53 -4.93 8.72
CA HIS A 182 -2.82 -4.33 10.02
C HIS A 182 -3.75 -5.24 10.85
N THR A 183 -4.02 -4.88 12.09
CA THR A 183 -4.78 -5.70 13.06
C THR A 183 -6.18 -6.11 12.58
N VAL A 184 -6.78 -5.39 11.63
CA VAL A 184 -8.13 -5.71 11.12
C VAL A 184 -8.11 -6.76 10.01
N CYS A 185 -6.97 -6.99 9.34
CA CYS A 185 -6.88 -7.89 8.19
C CYS A 185 -5.78 -8.95 8.25
N ILE A 186 -5.05 -9.06 9.36
CA ILE A 186 -4.01 -10.10 9.54
C ILE A 186 -4.60 -11.50 9.61
N ASP A 187 -5.83 -11.64 10.09
CA ASP A 187 -6.58 -12.91 10.12
C ASP A 187 -7.47 -13.10 8.88
N GLY A 188 -7.31 -12.24 7.87
CA GLY A 188 -8.04 -12.22 6.60
C GLY A 188 -8.73 -10.87 6.34
N PRO A 189 -9.03 -10.58 5.07
CA PRO A 189 -8.78 -11.36 3.86
C PRO A 189 -7.35 -11.21 3.29
N ALA A 190 -6.53 -10.26 3.77
CA ALA A 190 -5.17 -10.04 3.24
C ALA A 190 -4.17 -11.10 3.73
N PHE A 191 -4.22 -11.48 5.00
CA PHE A 191 -3.39 -12.43 5.73
C PHE A 191 -1.92 -12.01 5.79
N ASP A 192 -1.23 -11.95 4.65
CA ASP A 192 0.18 -11.58 4.51
C ASP A 192 0.51 -11.14 3.06
N GLN A 193 1.77 -10.71 2.86
CA GLN A 193 2.23 -10.26 1.55
C GLN A 193 2.24 -11.42 0.51
N VAL A 194 2.72 -12.60 0.87
CA VAL A 194 2.82 -13.72 -0.10
C VAL A 194 1.45 -14.26 -0.52
N THR A 195 0.46 -14.17 0.36
CA THR A 195 -0.95 -14.46 0.01
C THR A 195 -1.48 -13.44 -0.99
N THR A 196 -1.20 -12.13 -0.78
CA THR A 196 -1.57 -11.09 -1.73
C THR A 196 -0.92 -11.33 -3.10
N LEU A 197 0.38 -11.65 -3.15
CA LEU A 197 1.08 -11.99 -4.40
C LEU A 197 0.48 -13.23 -5.08
N SER A 198 0.10 -14.25 -4.29
CA SER A 198 -0.52 -15.49 -4.79
C SER A 198 -1.85 -15.21 -5.50
N LYS A 199 -2.66 -14.27 -4.99
CA LYS A 199 -3.91 -13.85 -5.63
C LYS A 199 -3.66 -13.28 -7.03
N PHE A 200 -2.66 -12.40 -7.19
CA PHE A 200 -2.31 -11.83 -8.51
C PHE A 200 -1.75 -12.87 -9.46
N LEU A 201 -0.94 -13.82 -8.97
CA LEU A 201 -0.48 -14.95 -9.76
C LEU A 201 -1.64 -15.81 -10.27
N CYS A 202 -2.65 -16.07 -9.44
CA CYS A 202 -3.86 -16.83 -9.81
C CYS A 202 -4.86 -16.00 -10.65
N LEU A 203 -4.79 -14.67 -10.60
CA LEU A 203 -5.52 -13.78 -11.50
C LEU A 203 -4.89 -13.69 -12.90
N GLY A 204 -3.72 -14.31 -13.13
CA GLY A 204 -3.09 -14.42 -14.43
C GLY A 204 -1.91 -13.48 -14.68
N MET A 205 -1.43 -12.74 -13.66
CA MET A 205 -0.15 -12.04 -13.80
C MET A 205 1.01 -13.04 -13.88
N ASP A 206 2.00 -12.74 -14.72
CA ASP A 206 3.23 -13.53 -14.76
C ASP A 206 4.00 -13.41 -13.44
N LEU A 207 4.62 -14.52 -13.00
CA LEU A 207 5.39 -14.54 -11.75
C LEU A 207 6.47 -13.46 -11.72
N LYS A 208 7.12 -13.21 -12.84
CA LYS A 208 8.15 -12.16 -12.96
C LYS A 208 7.57 -10.78 -12.65
N ASP A 209 6.39 -10.48 -13.18
CA ASP A 209 5.73 -9.18 -12.99
C ASP A 209 5.18 -9.03 -11.57
N VAL A 210 4.63 -10.11 -10.99
CA VAL A 210 4.24 -10.14 -9.56
C VAL A 210 5.43 -9.83 -8.66
N ILE A 211 6.60 -10.44 -8.93
CA ILE A 211 7.82 -10.18 -8.15
C ILE A 211 8.35 -8.77 -8.39
N ALA A 212 8.37 -8.29 -9.63
CA ALA A 212 8.78 -6.92 -9.94
C ALA A 212 7.91 -5.89 -9.23
N ALA A 213 6.59 -6.10 -9.20
CA ALA A 213 5.62 -5.22 -8.55
C ALA A 213 5.77 -5.16 -7.00
N THR A 214 6.48 -6.09 -6.39
CA THR A 214 6.75 -6.06 -4.93
C THR A 214 8.24 -5.86 -4.59
N THR A 215 9.09 -5.61 -5.59
CA THR A 215 10.53 -5.39 -5.40
C THR A 215 11.01 -4.14 -6.13
N VAL A 216 11.51 -4.28 -7.35
CA VAL A 216 12.15 -3.18 -8.10
C VAL A 216 11.19 -2.02 -8.36
N ASN A 217 9.93 -2.30 -8.63
CA ASN A 217 8.93 -1.24 -8.83
C ASN A 217 8.67 -0.45 -7.55
N CYS A 218 8.66 -1.13 -6.38
CA CYS A 218 8.57 -0.46 -5.09
C CYS A 218 9.78 0.45 -4.85
N GLY A 219 10.99 -0.03 -5.13
CA GLY A 219 12.21 0.79 -5.04
C GLY A 219 12.12 2.05 -5.90
N SER A 220 11.61 1.93 -7.11
CA SER A 220 11.39 3.06 -8.03
C SER A 220 10.31 4.02 -7.52
N ALA A 221 9.17 3.50 -7.05
CA ALA A 221 8.07 4.29 -6.50
C ALA A 221 8.47 5.08 -5.25
N LEU A 222 9.39 4.53 -4.45
CA LEU A 222 9.96 5.19 -3.27
C LEU A 222 11.10 6.16 -3.60
N GLN A 223 11.51 6.26 -4.87
CA GLN A 223 12.71 6.99 -5.30
C GLN A 223 13.98 6.48 -4.58
N ARG A 224 14.03 5.19 -4.26
CA ARG A 224 15.10 4.50 -3.53
C ARG A 224 15.57 3.27 -4.33
N PRO A 225 16.30 3.48 -5.44
CA PRO A 225 16.68 2.41 -6.38
C PRO A 225 17.67 1.38 -5.79
N GLU A 226 18.20 1.63 -4.60
CA GLU A 226 19.01 0.67 -3.84
C GLU A 226 18.18 -0.49 -3.27
N PHE A 227 16.84 -0.35 -3.19
CA PHE A 227 15.94 -1.42 -2.76
C PHE A 227 15.41 -2.25 -3.93
N GLY A 228 14.99 -3.46 -3.64
CA GLY A 228 14.28 -4.34 -4.58
C GLY A 228 15.17 -4.97 -5.64
N SER A 229 16.48 -4.96 -5.50
CA SER A 229 17.41 -5.57 -6.47
C SER A 229 18.50 -6.42 -5.78
N LEU A 230 18.99 -7.43 -6.53
CA LEU A 230 20.10 -8.29 -6.11
C LEU A 230 21.39 -7.96 -6.87
N ARG A 231 21.53 -6.71 -7.32
CA ARG A 231 22.78 -6.26 -7.98
C ARG A 231 23.95 -6.34 -7.00
N VAL A 232 25.15 -6.57 -7.54
CA VAL A 232 26.39 -6.50 -6.73
C VAL A 232 26.48 -5.13 -6.05
N GLY A 233 26.67 -5.12 -4.73
CA GLY A 233 26.66 -3.89 -3.92
C GLY A 233 25.29 -3.47 -3.40
N ALA A 234 24.20 -4.21 -3.72
CA ALA A 234 22.90 -3.97 -3.11
C ALA A 234 22.86 -4.36 -1.62
N LEU A 235 21.75 -4.04 -0.95
CA LEU A 235 21.62 -4.13 0.52
C LEU A 235 21.69 -5.55 1.10
N GLY A 236 21.59 -6.60 0.25
CA GLY A 236 21.65 -8.00 0.68
C GLY A 236 20.38 -8.46 1.44
N ASP A 237 19.26 -7.81 1.22
CA ASP A 237 17.95 -8.21 1.77
C ASP A 237 17.17 -8.97 0.69
N ALA A 238 16.73 -10.19 1.00
CA ALA A 238 16.00 -11.03 0.06
C ALA A 238 15.02 -11.97 0.77
N THR A 239 13.95 -12.38 0.08
CA THR A 239 13.07 -13.46 0.50
C THR A 239 13.21 -14.62 -0.48
N ILE A 240 13.43 -15.82 0.03
CA ILE A 240 13.47 -17.05 -0.75
C ILE A 240 12.03 -17.55 -0.88
N LEU A 241 11.56 -17.66 -2.11
CA LEU A 241 10.18 -18.03 -2.40
C LEU A 241 10.12 -19.36 -3.17
N SER A 242 9.07 -20.12 -2.94
CA SER A 242 8.66 -21.23 -3.79
C SER A 242 7.24 -21.05 -4.27
N VAL A 243 6.89 -21.67 -5.41
CA VAL A 243 5.52 -21.73 -5.93
C VAL A 243 5.00 -23.16 -5.80
N LYS A 244 4.03 -23.36 -4.94
CA LYS A 244 3.35 -24.64 -4.74
C LYS A 244 2.17 -24.74 -5.72
N LYS A 245 2.00 -25.91 -6.33
CA LYS A 245 0.80 -26.27 -7.12
C LYS A 245 -0.20 -26.97 -6.24
N GLY A 246 -1.49 -26.72 -6.43
CA GLY A 246 -2.57 -27.32 -5.65
C GLY A 246 -3.89 -26.61 -5.88
N SER A 247 -4.83 -26.79 -4.99
CA SER A 247 -6.09 -26.04 -4.95
C SER A 247 -6.09 -25.18 -3.69
N PHE A 248 -6.12 -23.86 -3.87
CA PHE A 248 -6.03 -22.89 -2.80
C PHE A 248 -7.21 -21.93 -2.87
N ASP A 249 -7.90 -21.78 -1.76
CA ASP A 249 -9.04 -20.86 -1.66
C ASP A 249 -8.57 -19.49 -1.16
N TYR A 250 -8.75 -18.48 -2.00
CA TYR A 250 -8.44 -17.09 -1.70
C TYR A 250 -9.74 -16.29 -1.60
N ILE A 251 -9.83 -15.44 -0.59
CA ILE A 251 -10.99 -14.58 -0.37
C ILE A 251 -10.60 -13.11 -0.54
N ASP A 252 -11.49 -12.29 -1.09
CA ASP A 252 -11.34 -10.84 -1.14
C ASP A 252 -12.15 -10.13 -0.05
N VAL A 253 -12.11 -8.80 -0.04
CA VAL A 253 -12.79 -7.99 0.99
C VAL A 253 -14.32 -7.96 0.84
N THR A 254 -14.85 -8.43 -0.30
CA THR A 254 -16.30 -8.53 -0.56
C THR A 254 -16.87 -9.91 -0.23
N GLY A 255 -16.00 -10.85 0.17
CA GLY A 255 -16.36 -12.24 0.40
C GLY A 255 -16.37 -13.10 -0.88
N GLU A 256 -15.87 -12.57 -2.00
CA GLU A 256 -15.71 -13.37 -3.22
C GLU A 256 -14.54 -14.33 -3.08
N HIS A 257 -14.74 -15.58 -3.49
CA HIS A 257 -13.73 -16.63 -3.48
C HIS A 257 -13.10 -16.83 -4.84
N LEU A 258 -11.78 -17.03 -4.86
CA LEU A 258 -10.98 -17.44 -6.02
C LEU A 258 -10.27 -18.73 -5.70
N ILE A 259 -10.67 -19.82 -6.34
CA ILE A 259 -9.94 -21.08 -6.27
C ILE A 259 -8.75 -20.98 -7.22
N GLY A 260 -7.56 -20.83 -6.66
CA GLY A 260 -6.31 -20.73 -7.40
C GLY A 260 -5.58 -22.06 -7.46
N ASP A 261 -4.76 -22.24 -8.50
CA ASP A 261 -3.96 -23.44 -8.74
C ASP A 261 -2.53 -23.35 -8.21
N ARG A 262 -2.13 -22.17 -7.72
CA ARG A 262 -0.77 -21.87 -7.28
C ARG A 262 -0.78 -21.04 -5.99
N LYS A 263 0.26 -21.26 -5.15
CA LYS A 263 0.51 -20.48 -3.92
C LYS A 263 2.00 -20.15 -3.82
N ILE A 264 2.32 -18.88 -3.62
CA ILE A 264 3.67 -18.43 -3.27
C ILE A 264 3.86 -18.64 -1.77
N VAL A 265 5.00 -19.23 -1.39
CA VAL A 265 5.35 -19.53 0.00
C VAL A 265 6.74 -18.98 0.27
N SER A 266 6.94 -18.35 1.42
CA SER A 266 8.25 -17.95 1.91
C SER A 266 8.96 -19.17 2.50
N GLU A 267 10.13 -19.50 1.99
CA GLU A 267 11.00 -20.60 2.47
C GLU A 267 12.14 -20.06 3.34
N GLY A 268 12.39 -18.75 3.32
CA GLY A 268 13.42 -18.11 4.12
C GLY A 268 13.59 -16.64 3.83
N VAL A 269 14.25 -15.96 4.75
CA VAL A 269 14.55 -14.52 4.65
C VAL A 269 16.07 -14.33 4.83
N VAL A 270 16.63 -13.49 3.99
CA VAL A 270 18.01 -13.01 4.10
C VAL A 270 17.97 -11.54 4.47
N LEU A 271 18.65 -11.17 5.54
CA LEU A 271 18.80 -9.79 5.99
C LEU A 271 20.29 -9.43 6.05
N LYS A 272 20.65 -8.35 5.37
CA LYS A 272 22.04 -7.85 5.34
C LYS A 272 23.06 -8.94 4.93
N GLY A 273 22.67 -9.79 3.96
CA GLY A 273 23.51 -10.85 3.42
C GLY A 273 23.59 -12.14 4.25
N ALA A 274 22.87 -12.25 5.37
CA ALA A 274 22.84 -13.44 6.21
C ALA A 274 21.42 -14.03 6.30
N MET A 275 21.33 -15.37 6.36
CA MET A 275 20.06 -16.04 6.63
C MET A 275 19.51 -15.56 7.98
N TRP A 276 18.28 -15.10 7.95
CA TRP A 276 17.58 -14.70 9.16
C TRP A 276 16.85 -15.89 9.77
N HIS A 277 17.03 -16.07 11.07
CA HIS A 277 16.28 -17.04 11.87
C HIS A 277 15.47 -16.30 12.93
N PRO A 278 14.17 -16.63 13.07
CA PRO A 278 13.38 -16.03 14.15
C PRO A 278 14.08 -16.31 15.50
N ARG A 279 14.32 -15.25 16.26
CA ARG A 279 14.73 -15.43 17.65
C ARG A 279 13.58 -16.12 18.39
N ASP A 280 13.88 -17.01 19.31
CA ASP A 280 12.86 -17.63 20.19
C ASP A 280 12.00 -16.52 20.80
N ASN A 281 10.83 -16.31 20.22
CA ASN A 281 9.98 -15.19 20.57
C ASN A 281 9.20 -15.59 21.82
N LYS A 282 9.68 -15.15 22.99
CA LYS A 282 9.01 -15.38 24.28
C LYS A 282 7.56 -14.86 24.30
N PHE A 283 7.16 -14.03 23.32
CA PHE A 283 5.81 -13.50 23.14
C PHE A 283 4.91 -14.36 22.22
N ALA A 284 5.44 -15.34 21.50
CA ALA A 284 4.63 -16.25 20.67
C ALA A 284 3.69 -17.19 21.48
N LYS A 285 3.75 -17.14 22.81
CA LYS A 285 2.87 -17.89 23.71
C LYS A 285 1.65 -17.11 24.21
N LEU A 286 1.41 -15.90 23.69
CA LEU A 286 0.30 -15.02 24.09
C LEU A 286 -0.73 -14.81 22.98
N ALA A 287 -0.69 -15.62 21.92
CA ALA A 287 -1.69 -15.65 20.87
C ALA A 287 -2.58 -16.88 21.00
#